data_affe6ad7ad53ea40bda5cc25b84e169b
#
_entry.id   affe6ad7ad53ea40bda5cc25b84e169b
#
_cell.length_a   1.000
_cell.length_b   1.000
_cell.length_c   1.000
_cell.angle_alpha   90.00
_cell.angle_beta   90.00
_cell.angle_gamma   90.00
#
_symmetry.space_group_name_H-M   'P 1'
#
loop_
_entity.id
_entity.type
_entity.pdbx_description
1 polymer ?
#
loop_
_entity_poly.entity_id
_entity_poly.type
_entity_poly.pdbx_seq_one_letter_code
_entity_poly.pdbx_strand_id
1 'polypeptide(L)'
;MDTIYRAKPYIPEVTHKWILDRYQTILETGALIQGKYVGQFEQEACDMFNVKNAIATTSCGTGLETVLIASGIKNKRFIVPTQTFAASVNCIIRTGNTPLIVDVDSDTQCLSLDIIKENMTDDMGGVVLVHMSGLITPEMEEIEKYCKDNDLFLVTDDAHSYGAQLYNQYKDERRYAGTFGDAGVFSFYPSKIITTGEGGLITTDDDELAEKCRVVRNHGTKRNDGEYQGLDYGYTCDMPST
;
A
#
# COMPACT_ATOMS: atom_id res chain seq x y z
N MET A 1 15.22 10.51 35.70
CA MET A 1 14.85 11.12 34.41
C MET A 1 13.86 10.21 33.74
N ASP A 2 12.68 10.72 33.40
CA ASP A 2 11.69 9.94 32.69
C ASP A 2 12.18 9.68 31.26
N THR A 3 12.02 8.45 30.79
CA THR A 3 12.44 8.06 29.44
C THR A 3 11.48 8.69 28.41
N ILE A 4 12.00 9.49 27.50
CA ILE A 4 11.23 10.00 26.36
C ILE A 4 11.38 9.01 25.22
N TYR A 5 10.30 8.33 24.84
CA TYR A 5 10.28 7.41 23.72
C TYR A 5 10.15 8.19 22.40
N ARG A 6 10.91 7.79 21.38
CA ARG A 6 10.80 8.37 20.03
C ARG A 6 9.42 8.13 19.40
N ALA A 7 8.83 6.98 19.64
CA ALA A 7 7.47 6.65 19.29
C ALA A 7 6.89 5.74 20.38
N LYS A 8 5.71 6.07 20.87
CA LYS A 8 4.94 5.25 21.80
C LYS A 8 3.50 5.24 21.32
N PRO A 9 3.03 4.12 20.74
CA PRO A 9 1.63 3.99 20.35
C PRO A 9 0.70 4.29 21.53
N TYR A 10 -0.33 5.06 21.26
CA TYR A 10 -1.38 5.30 22.22
C TYR A 10 -2.60 4.45 21.85
N ILE A 11 -2.94 3.51 22.73
CA ILE A 11 -4.15 2.70 22.63
C ILE A 11 -5.06 3.14 23.77
N PRO A 12 -6.22 3.76 23.48
CA PRO A 12 -7.13 4.22 24.53
C PRO A 12 -7.57 3.07 25.42
N GLU A 13 -7.61 3.28 26.73
CA GLU A 13 -8.01 2.25 27.71
C GLU A 13 -9.41 1.69 27.43
N VAL A 14 -10.32 2.54 26.95
CA VAL A 14 -11.67 2.14 26.55
C VAL A 14 -11.69 1.04 25.48
N THR A 15 -10.65 0.94 24.65
CA THR A 15 -10.54 -0.08 23.59
C THR A 15 -9.92 -1.39 24.08
N HIS A 16 -9.25 -1.42 25.24
CA HIS A 16 -8.54 -2.60 25.73
C HIS A 16 -9.47 -3.80 25.89
N LYS A 17 -10.62 -3.61 26.57
CA LYS A 17 -11.60 -4.67 26.74
C LYS A 17 -12.13 -5.17 25.40
N TRP A 18 -12.44 -4.27 24.49
CA TRP A 18 -12.91 -4.59 23.15
C TRP A 18 -11.90 -5.45 22.35
N ILE A 19 -10.60 -5.13 22.45
CA ILE A 19 -9.52 -5.90 21.84
C ILE A 19 -9.43 -7.29 22.47
N LEU A 20 -9.41 -7.38 23.81
CA LEU A 20 -9.28 -8.64 24.52
C LEU A 20 -10.44 -9.60 24.25
N ASP A 21 -11.67 -9.10 24.22
CA ASP A 21 -12.86 -9.91 23.91
C ASP A 21 -12.78 -10.54 22.50
N ARG A 22 -12.24 -9.81 21.51
CA ARG A 22 -12.04 -10.30 20.14
C ARG A 22 -10.87 -11.27 20.04
N TYR A 23 -9.81 -10.99 20.77
CA TYR A 23 -8.68 -11.92 20.86
C TYR A 23 -9.13 -13.27 21.44
N GLN A 24 -9.93 -13.24 22.50
CA GLN A 24 -10.52 -14.46 23.08
C GLN A 24 -11.33 -15.24 22.03
N THR A 25 -12.18 -14.57 21.26
CA THR A 25 -12.96 -15.21 20.17
C THR A 25 -12.05 -15.87 19.12
N ILE A 26 -10.95 -15.21 18.73
CA ILE A 26 -9.98 -15.78 17.80
C ILE A 26 -9.35 -17.05 18.36
N LEU A 27 -8.94 -17.04 19.62
CA LEU A 27 -8.33 -18.20 20.28
C LEU A 27 -9.33 -19.37 20.42
N GLU A 28 -10.57 -19.09 20.80
CA GLU A 28 -11.62 -20.09 20.94
C GLU A 28 -12.01 -20.74 19.61
N THR A 29 -12.01 -19.96 18.53
CA THR A 29 -12.38 -20.45 17.18
C THR A 29 -11.22 -21.02 16.38
N GLY A 30 -9.97 -20.69 16.75
CA GLY A 30 -8.78 -21.04 15.99
C GLY A 30 -8.66 -20.32 14.64
N ALA A 31 -9.49 -19.30 14.35
CA ALA A 31 -9.44 -18.51 13.12
C ALA A 31 -8.32 -17.47 13.17
N LEU A 32 -7.06 -17.94 13.07
CA LEU A 32 -5.87 -17.11 13.29
C LEU A 32 -5.47 -16.26 12.08
N ILE A 33 -5.89 -16.63 10.86
CA ILE A 33 -5.53 -15.93 9.62
C ILE A 33 -6.76 -15.72 8.74
N GLN A 34 -6.78 -14.61 8.00
CA GLN A 34 -7.83 -14.28 7.01
C GLN A 34 -9.27 -14.53 7.52
N GLY A 35 -9.47 -14.32 8.81
CA GLY A 35 -10.76 -14.55 9.46
C GLY A 35 -11.70 -13.34 9.36
N LYS A 36 -12.79 -13.43 10.10
CA LYS A 36 -13.86 -12.43 10.19
C LYS A 36 -13.35 -11.00 10.40
N TYR A 37 -12.35 -10.81 11.26
CA TYR A 37 -11.87 -9.47 11.61
C TYR A 37 -11.03 -8.84 10.50
N VAL A 38 -10.31 -9.65 9.71
CA VAL A 38 -9.62 -9.15 8.50
C VAL A 38 -10.66 -8.66 7.49
N GLY A 39 -11.70 -9.45 7.22
CA GLY A 39 -12.76 -9.03 6.30
C GLY A 39 -13.51 -7.77 6.76
N GLN A 40 -13.76 -7.62 8.07
CA GLN A 40 -14.36 -6.40 8.62
C GLN A 40 -13.44 -5.19 8.42
N PHE A 41 -12.16 -5.33 8.70
CA PHE A 41 -11.17 -4.28 8.51
C PHE A 41 -11.07 -3.85 7.04
N GLU A 42 -11.02 -4.81 6.11
CA GLU A 42 -11.01 -4.54 4.68
C GLU A 42 -12.29 -3.77 4.24
N GLN A 43 -13.46 -4.17 4.74
CA GLN A 43 -14.72 -3.48 4.42
C GLN A 43 -14.77 -2.07 5.01
N GLU A 44 -14.38 -1.89 6.28
CA GLU A 44 -14.33 -0.56 6.92
C GLU A 44 -13.36 0.38 6.18
N ALA A 45 -12.26 -0.16 5.65
CA ALA A 45 -11.33 0.61 4.82
C ALA A 45 -11.95 0.99 3.46
N CYS A 46 -12.67 0.08 2.80
CA CYS A 46 -13.41 0.40 1.57
C CYS A 46 -14.40 1.55 1.81
N ASP A 47 -15.15 1.48 2.90
CA ASP A 47 -16.15 2.49 3.25
C ASP A 47 -15.50 3.84 3.59
N MET A 48 -14.38 3.83 4.35
CA MET A 48 -13.65 5.03 4.75
C MET A 48 -13.04 5.77 3.56
N PHE A 49 -12.35 5.03 2.68
CA PHE A 49 -11.63 5.62 1.55
C PHE A 49 -12.50 5.77 0.31
N ASN A 50 -13.72 5.21 0.32
CA ASN A 50 -14.62 5.15 -0.83
C ASN A 50 -13.94 4.50 -2.05
N VAL A 51 -13.32 3.35 -1.83
CA VAL A 51 -12.67 2.51 -2.85
C VAL A 51 -13.39 1.17 -2.96
N LYS A 52 -13.29 0.53 -4.12
CA LYS A 52 -13.94 -0.77 -4.34
C LYS A 52 -13.29 -1.90 -3.56
N ASN A 53 -11.97 -1.86 -3.41
CA ASN A 53 -11.20 -2.95 -2.85
C ASN A 53 -10.19 -2.47 -1.83
N ALA A 54 -10.11 -3.21 -0.73
CA ALA A 54 -9.07 -3.11 0.27
C ALA A 54 -8.55 -4.51 0.60
N ILE A 55 -7.24 -4.68 0.72
CA ILE A 55 -6.60 -5.97 0.97
C ILE A 55 -5.57 -5.82 2.08
N ALA A 56 -5.82 -6.43 3.24
CA ALA A 56 -4.90 -6.42 4.37
C ALA A 56 -3.65 -7.25 4.07
N THR A 57 -2.50 -6.75 4.48
CA THR A 57 -1.19 -7.40 4.35
C THR A 57 -0.43 -7.35 5.67
N THR A 58 0.68 -8.07 5.78
CA THR A 58 1.49 -8.13 7.02
C THR A 58 2.32 -6.86 7.25
N SER A 59 2.55 -6.07 6.21
CA SER A 59 3.24 -4.77 6.28
C SER A 59 3.00 -3.97 4.99
N CYS A 60 3.30 -2.67 5.00
CA CYS A 60 3.34 -1.86 3.78
C CYS A 60 4.34 -2.43 2.76
N GLY A 61 5.51 -2.85 3.20
CA GLY A 61 6.53 -3.44 2.31
C GLY A 61 6.02 -4.66 1.57
N THR A 62 5.35 -5.59 2.26
CA THR A 62 4.72 -6.76 1.61
C THR A 62 3.53 -6.36 0.74
N GLY A 63 2.81 -5.31 1.10
CA GLY A 63 1.74 -4.74 0.28
C GLY A 63 2.27 -4.19 -1.05
N LEU A 64 3.35 -3.39 -1.02
CA LEU A 64 4.00 -2.87 -2.22
C LEU A 64 4.53 -4.00 -3.13
N GLU A 65 5.19 -5.01 -2.54
CA GLU A 65 5.63 -6.20 -3.28
C GLU A 65 4.42 -6.93 -3.90
N THR A 66 3.34 -7.13 -3.17
CA THR A 66 2.12 -7.78 -3.64
C THR A 66 1.52 -7.05 -4.84
N VAL A 67 1.41 -5.73 -4.78
CA VAL A 67 0.89 -4.89 -5.87
C VAL A 67 1.76 -5.01 -7.12
N LEU A 68 3.09 -4.88 -6.98
CA LEU A 68 4.01 -4.98 -8.11
C LEU A 68 4.06 -6.39 -8.71
N ILE A 69 3.93 -7.45 -7.89
CA ILE A 69 3.77 -8.82 -8.39
C ILE A 69 2.45 -8.95 -9.17
N ALA A 70 1.35 -8.47 -8.61
CA ALA A 70 0.03 -8.56 -9.19
C ALA A 70 -0.11 -7.77 -10.50
N SER A 71 0.64 -6.67 -10.66
CA SER A 71 0.70 -5.90 -11.91
C SER A 71 1.28 -6.71 -13.08
N GLY A 72 2.09 -7.73 -12.78
CA GLY A 72 2.75 -8.55 -13.81
C GLY A 72 3.93 -7.86 -14.52
N ILE A 73 4.27 -6.62 -14.15
CA ILE A 73 5.34 -5.84 -14.78
C ILE A 73 6.70 -6.38 -14.32
N LYS A 74 7.56 -6.73 -15.27
CA LYS A 74 8.90 -7.26 -15.02
C LYS A 74 9.93 -6.67 -15.98
N ASN A 75 11.19 -6.62 -15.53
CA ASN A 75 12.34 -6.15 -16.30
C ASN A 75 12.14 -4.70 -16.80
N LYS A 76 11.42 -3.89 -16.03
CA LYS A 76 11.18 -2.48 -16.30
C LYS A 76 11.83 -1.61 -15.23
N ARG A 77 11.97 -0.31 -15.52
CA ARG A 77 12.38 0.67 -14.52
C ARG A 77 11.17 1.26 -13.81
N PHE A 78 11.34 1.54 -12.53
CA PHE A 78 10.38 2.29 -11.74
C PHE A 78 11.06 3.50 -11.11
N ILE A 79 10.52 4.68 -11.33
CA ILE A 79 10.93 5.89 -10.60
C ILE A 79 10.53 5.71 -9.13
N VAL A 80 11.46 6.05 -8.24
CA VAL A 80 11.24 6.05 -6.78
C VAL A 80 12.04 7.19 -6.16
N PRO A 81 11.49 7.96 -5.19
CA PRO A 81 12.21 9.07 -4.58
C PRO A 81 13.38 8.59 -3.71
N THR A 82 14.44 9.41 -3.61
CA THR A 82 15.54 9.20 -2.65
C THR A 82 15.07 9.28 -1.21
N GLN A 83 14.07 10.12 -0.95
CA GLN A 83 13.49 10.30 0.38
C GLN A 83 12.35 9.32 0.60
N THR A 84 12.71 8.11 1.01
CA THR A 84 11.77 7.04 1.31
C THR A 84 12.34 6.06 2.32
N PHE A 85 11.49 5.17 2.82
CA PHE A 85 11.95 3.98 3.52
C PHE A 85 12.40 2.91 2.53
N ALA A 86 13.38 2.10 2.90
CA ALA A 86 13.97 1.09 2.02
C ALA A 86 12.94 0.13 1.37
N ALA A 87 11.76 -0.05 1.97
CA ALA A 87 10.71 -0.91 1.43
C ALA A 87 10.26 -0.50 0.03
N SER A 88 10.12 0.81 -0.25
CA SER A 88 9.69 1.32 -1.55
C SER A 88 10.71 1.05 -2.67
N VAL A 89 12.00 0.95 -2.33
CA VAL A 89 13.05 0.56 -3.28
C VAL A 89 13.14 -0.97 -3.39
N ASN A 90 13.09 -1.65 -2.25
CA ASN A 90 13.24 -3.10 -2.19
C ASN A 90 12.11 -3.83 -2.92
N CYS A 91 10.87 -3.35 -2.86
CA CYS A 91 9.74 -3.96 -3.58
C CYS A 91 9.99 -3.99 -5.09
N ILE A 92 10.60 -2.95 -5.67
CA ILE A 92 10.94 -2.89 -7.09
C ILE A 92 11.98 -3.98 -7.43
N ILE A 93 13.05 -4.07 -6.63
CA ILE A 93 14.14 -5.05 -6.86
C ILE A 93 13.62 -6.48 -6.71
N ARG A 94 12.88 -6.76 -5.64
CA ARG A 94 12.38 -8.11 -5.32
C ARG A 94 11.35 -8.63 -6.33
N THR A 95 10.69 -7.73 -7.06
CA THR A 95 9.73 -8.09 -8.10
C THR A 95 10.34 -8.21 -9.50
N GLY A 96 11.70 -8.14 -9.59
CA GLY A 96 12.42 -8.31 -10.84
C GLY A 96 12.48 -7.05 -11.71
N ASN A 97 12.26 -5.89 -11.11
CA ASN A 97 12.34 -4.58 -11.74
C ASN A 97 13.58 -3.81 -11.27
N THR A 98 13.89 -2.69 -11.92
CA THR A 98 15.05 -1.86 -11.60
C THR A 98 14.60 -0.50 -11.05
N PRO A 99 14.99 -0.13 -9.82
CA PRO A 99 14.67 1.19 -9.30
C PRO A 99 15.52 2.28 -10.01
N LEU A 100 14.87 3.33 -10.45
CA LEU A 100 15.48 4.59 -10.83
C LEU A 100 15.25 5.57 -9.68
N ILE A 101 16.26 5.71 -8.84
CA ILE A 101 16.20 6.58 -7.67
C ILE A 101 16.45 8.01 -8.14
N VAL A 102 15.50 8.91 -7.87
CA VAL A 102 15.56 10.32 -8.27
C VAL A 102 15.42 11.23 -7.06
N ASP A 103 15.83 12.47 -7.20
CA ASP A 103 15.66 13.45 -6.13
C ASP A 103 14.19 13.83 -5.93
N VAL A 104 13.92 14.59 -4.89
CA VAL A 104 12.59 15.09 -4.55
C VAL A 104 12.52 16.59 -4.70
N ASP A 105 11.34 17.12 -4.86
CA ASP A 105 11.11 18.55 -4.78
C ASP A 105 11.45 19.06 -3.37
N SER A 106 12.20 20.18 -3.30
CA SER A 106 12.74 20.70 -2.05
C SER A 106 11.69 21.19 -1.07
N ASP A 107 10.55 21.64 -1.57
CA ASP A 107 9.50 22.26 -0.76
C ASP A 107 8.53 21.20 -0.23
N THR A 108 8.17 20.23 -1.08
CA THR A 108 7.21 19.19 -0.75
C THR A 108 7.84 17.90 -0.21
N GLN A 109 9.14 17.69 -0.48
CA GLN A 109 9.84 16.44 -0.16
C GLN A 109 9.21 15.19 -0.84
N CYS A 110 8.40 15.41 -1.89
CA CYS A 110 7.75 14.41 -2.71
C CYS A 110 8.26 14.49 -4.16
N LEU A 111 7.87 13.52 -4.99
CA LEU A 111 8.06 13.64 -6.43
C LEU A 111 7.16 14.74 -7.00
N SER A 112 7.72 15.57 -7.88
CA SER A 112 6.96 16.50 -8.72
C SER A 112 6.77 15.90 -10.13
N LEU A 113 5.83 16.45 -10.89
CA LEU A 113 5.60 16.05 -12.26
C LEU A 113 6.81 16.28 -13.16
N ASP A 114 7.52 17.39 -12.94
CA ASP A 114 8.71 17.73 -13.73
C ASP A 114 9.84 16.74 -13.45
N ILE A 115 10.09 16.36 -12.20
CA ILE A 115 11.09 15.33 -11.84
C ILE A 115 10.75 14.01 -12.54
N ILE A 116 9.49 13.60 -12.57
CA ILE A 116 9.08 12.37 -13.26
C ILE A 116 9.37 12.48 -14.77
N LYS A 117 8.98 13.58 -15.42
CA LYS A 117 9.18 13.80 -16.87
C LYS A 117 10.66 13.82 -17.26
N GLU A 118 11.50 14.48 -16.48
CA GLU A 118 12.94 14.60 -16.75
C GLU A 118 13.67 13.25 -16.63
N ASN A 119 13.11 12.31 -15.88
CA ASN A 119 13.72 11.00 -15.64
C ASN A 119 13.06 9.85 -16.44
N MET A 120 12.22 10.16 -17.41
CA MET A 120 11.61 9.15 -18.28
C MET A 120 12.64 8.43 -19.16
N THR A 121 12.46 7.13 -19.31
CA THR A 121 13.25 6.26 -20.19
C THR A 121 12.34 5.33 -20.98
N ASP A 122 12.80 4.79 -22.12
CA ASP A 122 12.01 3.91 -22.99
C ASP A 122 11.56 2.60 -22.32
N ASP A 123 12.27 2.17 -21.28
CA ASP A 123 11.99 0.95 -20.51
C ASP A 123 11.24 1.22 -19.20
N MET A 124 10.64 2.42 -19.04
CA MET A 124 9.87 2.77 -17.86
C MET A 124 8.63 1.88 -17.74
N GLY A 125 8.42 1.34 -16.54
CA GLY A 125 7.23 0.54 -16.20
C GLY A 125 6.27 1.26 -15.26
N GLY A 126 6.78 2.21 -14.46
CA GLY A 126 5.92 2.92 -13.52
C GLY A 126 6.65 3.81 -12.53
N VAL A 127 5.88 4.25 -11.55
CA VAL A 127 6.31 5.15 -10.47
C VAL A 127 5.86 4.60 -9.13
N VAL A 128 6.77 4.52 -8.18
CA VAL A 128 6.47 4.36 -6.75
C VAL A 128 6.54 5.74 -6.11
N LEU A 129 5.40 6.37 -5.90
CA LEU A 129 5.29 7.70 -5.33
C LEU A 129 5.08 7.60 -3.82
N VAL A 130 5.86 8.36 -3.05
CA VAL A 130 5.80 8.33 -1.58
C VAL A 130 5.21 9.62 -1.05
N HIS A 131 4.16 9.53 -0.25
CA HIS A 131 3.57 10.66 0.47
C HIS A 131 4.32 10.90 1.79
N MET A 132 5.52 11.50 1.66
CA MET A 132 6.41 11.68 2.80
C MET A 132 5.76 12.51 3.90
N SER A 133 5.87 12.04 5.14
CA SER A 133 5.28 12.68 6.33
C SER A 133 3.76 12.92 6.25
N GLY A 134 3.07 12.23 5.35
CA GLY A 134 1.63 12.36 5.14
C GLY A 134 1.22 13.49 4.19
N LEU A 135 2.18 14.17 3.56
CA LEU A 135 1.89 15.17 2.55
C LEU A 135 1.61 14.50 1.20
N ILE A 136 0.40 14.66 0.71
CA ILE A 136 0.06 14.32 -0.67
C ILE A 136 0.63 15.45 -1.55
N THR A 137 1.47 15.09 -2.54
CA THR A 137 2.01 16.11 -3.45
C THR A 137 0.87 16.92 -4.08
N PRO A 138 0.99 18.27 -4.13
CA PRO A 138 -0.07 19.10 -4.72
C PRO A 138 -0.36 18.77 -6.20
N GLU A 139 0.62 18.20 -6.91
CA GLU A 139 0.52 17.82 -8.33
C GLU A 139 0.00 16.37 -8.53
N MET A 140 -0.61 15.77 -7.50
CA MET A 140 -0.97 14.34 -7.54
C MET A 140 -1.93 14.00 -8.68
N GLU A 141 -2.93 14.85 -8.95
CA GLU A 141 -3.87 14.62 -10.04
C GLU A 141 -3.20 14.73 -11.42
N GLU A 142 -2.26 15.66 -11.58
CA GLU A 142 -1.47 15.82 -12.80
C GLU A 142 -0.51 14.64 -13.01
N ILE A 143 0.13 14.16 -11.95
CA ILE A 143 0.99 12.97 -11.98
C ILE A 143 0.16 11.73 -12.35
N GLU A 144 -0.98 11.51 -11.71
CA GLU A 144 -1.91 10.41 -12.01
C GLU A 144 -2.31 10.42 -13.50
N LYS A 145 -2.71 11.60 -14.00
CA LYS A 145 -3.04 11.77 -15.40
C LYS A 145 -1.86 11.48 -16.31
N TYR A 146 -0.68 12.00 -15.98
CA TYR A 146 0.53 11.78 -16.78
C TYR A 146 0.92 10.30 -16.84
N CYS A 147 0.88 9.61 -15.71
CA CYS A 147 1.15 8.17 -15.66
C CYS A 147 0.17 7.40 -16.54
N LYS A 148 -1.11 7.70 -16.46
CA LYS A 148 -2.15 7.08 -17.29
C LYS A 148 -1.96 7.34 -18.79
N ASP A 149 -1.65 8.58 -19.17
CA ASP A 149 -1.46 8.98 -20.56
C ASP A 149 -0.19 8.34 -21.20
N ASN A 150 0.75 7.85 -20.37
CA ASN A 150 2.01 7.22 -20.79
C ASN A 150 2.11 5.74 -20.44
N ASP A 151 1.00 5.07 -20.11
CA ASP A 151 0.94 3.64 -19.74
C ASP A 151 1.92 3.27 -18.61
N LEU A 152 2.09 4.17 -17.63
CA LEU A 152 2.93 3.95 -16.45
C LEU A 152 2.08 3.47 -15.28
N PHE A 153 2.49 2.38 -14.66
CA PHE A 153 1.88 1.90 -13.43
C PHE A 153 2.23 2.82 -12.25
N LEU A 154 1.22 3.37 -11.60
CA LEU A 154 1.40 4.28 -10.47
C LEU A 154 0.95 3.63 -9.17
N VAL A 155 1.89 3.36 -8.28
CA VAL A 155 1.58 2.93 -6.91
C VAL A 155 2.02 3.98 -5.90
N THR A 156 1.15 4.31 -4.94
CA THR A 156 1.45 5.25 -3.86
C THR A 156 1.86 4.51 -2.59
N ASP A 157 3.01 4.88 -2.03
CA ASP A 157 3.43 4.47 -0.68
C ASP A 157 2.83 5.44 0.32
N ASP A 158 1.73 5.02 0.90
CA ASP A 158 0.89 5.76 1.84
C ASP A 158 1.21 5.44 3.30
N ALA A 159 2.42 4.93 3.58
CA ALA A 159 2.82 4.53 4.92
C ALA A 159 2.74 5.64 5.98
N HIS A 160 2.70 6.90 5.57
CA HIS A 160 2.60 8.06 6.46
C HIS A 160 1.28 8.83 6.32
N SER A 161 0.41 8.47 5.38
CA SER A 161 -0.70 9.31 4.92
C SER A 161 -2.09 8.76 5.23
N TYR A 162 -2.22 7.81 6.18
CA TYR A 162 -3.53 7.28 6.56
C TYR A 162 -4.48 8.39 7.01
N GLY A 163 -5.58 8.58 6.26
CA GLY A 163 -6.57 9.62 6.53
C GLY A 163 -6.22 11.01 5.98
N ALA A 164 -5.04 11.20 5.38
CA ALA A 164 -4.69 12.44 4.69
C ALA A 164 -5.58 12.64 3.46
N GLN A 165 -5.88 13.89 3.14
CA GLN A 165 -6.74 14.26 2.01
C GLN A 165 -6.11 15.38 1.19
N LEU A 166 -6.16 15.25 -0.13
CA LEU A 166 -5.91 16.35 -1.06
C LEU A 166 -7.23 17.04 -1.36
N TYR A 167 -7.25 18.37 -1.21
CA TYR A 167 -8.40 19.19 -1.56
C TYR A 167 -8.19 19.85 -2.92
N ASN A 168 -9.04 19.52 -3.87
CA ASN A 168 -9.11 20.19 -5.16
C ASN A 168 -10.10 21.35 -5.10
N GLN A 169 -9.58 22.58 -4.98
CA GLN A 169 -10.39 23.79 -4.86
C GLN A 169 -11.24 24.11 -6.11
N TYR A 170 -10.87 23.59 -7.28
CA TYR A 170 -11.60 23.85 -8.54
C TYR A 170 -12.82 22.94 -8.68
N LYS A 171 -12.78 21.75 -8.05
CA LYS A 171 -13.88 20.79 -8.07
C LYS A 171 -14.69 20.78 -6.77
N ASP A 172 -14.20 21.48 -5.72
CA ASP A 172 -14.70 21.38 -4.34
C ASP A 172 -14.76 19.93 -3.83
N GLU A 173 -13.75 19.15 -4.18
CA GLU A 173 -13.66 17.73 -3.88
C GLU A 173 -12.44 17.42 -3.00
N ARG A 174 -12.58 16.38 -2.19
CA ARG A 174 -11.48 15.82 -1.38
C ARG A 174 -11.26 14.37 -1.77
N ARG A 175 -10.01 14.02 -2.03
CA ARG A 175 -9.60 12.63 -2.24
C ARG A 175 -8.63 12.20 -1.16
N TYR A 176 -8.83 11.03 -0.61
CA TYR A 176 -7.91 10.44 0.37
C TYR A 176 -6.61 9.98 -0.29
N ALA A 177 -5.51 10.05 0.46
CA ALA A 177 -4.32 9.24 0.16
C ALA A 177 -4.73 7.77 0.04
N GLY A 178 -4.04 7.01 -0.80
CA GLY A 178 -4.40 5.63 -1.12
C GLY A 178 -5.53 5.47 -2.14
N THR A 179 -6.05 6.57 -2.71
CA THR A 179 -7.07 6.51 -3.77
C THR A 179 -6.56 7.04 -5.11
N PHE A 180 -5.26 7.30 -5.20
CA PHE A 180 -4.61 7.77 -6.41
C PHE A 180 -3.82 6.65 -7.10
N GLY A 181 -3.72 6.72 -8.42
CA GLY A 181 -3.01 5.73 -9.23
C GLY A 181 -3.73 4.39 -9.32
N ASP A 182 -2.98 3.34 -9.60
CA ASP A 182 -3.49 1.98 -9.73
C ASP A 182 -3.71 1.31 -8.38
N ALA A 183 -2.89 1.66 -7.37
CA ALA A 183 -3.05 1.20 -5.99
C ALA A 183 -2.35 2.13 -5.00
N GLY A 184 -2.90 2.22 -3.79
CA GLY A 184 -2.24 2.80 -2.62
C GLY A 184 -1.90 1.74 -1.57
N VAL A 185 -0.83 1.96 -0.80
CA VAL A 185 -0.38 0.99 0.21
C VAL A 185 -0.03 1.66 1.53
N PHE A 186 -0.78 1.34 2.58
CA PHE A 186 -0.61 1.89 3.92
C PHE A 186 0.20 0.99 4.85
N SER A 187 0.71 1.58 5.93
CA SER A 187 1.43 0.89 7.01
C SER A 187 0.76 1.09 8.35
N PHE A 188 0.69 0.01 9.14
CA PHE A 188 0.22 0.03 10.53
C PHE A 188 1.32 -0.36 11.53
N TYR A 189 2.58 -0.09 11.18
CA TYR A 189 3.71 -0.23 12.08
C TYR A 189 3.56 0.67 13.32
N PRO A 190 4.15 0.36 14.50
CA PRO A 190 3.93 1.10 15.75
C PRO A 190 4.20 2.60 15.73
N SER A 191 5.00 3.10 14.79
CA SER A 191 5.28 4.54 14.67
C SER A 191 4.30 5.29 13.76
N LYS A 192 3.31 4.62 13.17
CA LYS A 192 2.37 5.21 12.21
C LYS A 192 1.19 5.87 12.94
N ILE A 193 0.35 6.60 12.19
CA ILE A 193 -0.82 7.35 12.71
C ILE A 193 -1.77 6.43 13.47
N ILE A 194 -2.03 5.24 12.91
CA ILE A 194 -2.71 4.14 13.59
C ILE A 194 -1.85 2.89 13.47
N THR A 195 -2.01 1.94 14.40
CA THR A 195 -1.18 0.74 14.42
C THR A 195 -1.96 -0.51 14.79
N THR A 196 -1.54 -1.62 14.19
CA THR A 196 -1.93 -2.99 14.57
C THR A 196 -0.74 -3.79 15.11
N GLY A 197 0.38 -3.11 15.46
CA GLY A 197 1.67 -3.70 15.78
C GLY A 197 2.48 -3.92 14.50
N GLU A 198 2.08 -4.84 13.67
CA GLU A 198 2.50 -5.01 12.27
C GLU A 198 1.25 -5.06 11.40
N GLY A 199 1.35 -4.56 10.18
CA GLY A 199 0.24 -4.58 9.23
C GLY A 199 0.43 -3.61 8.08
N GLY A 200 -0.29 -3.88 7.01
CA GLY A 200 -0.43 -3.02 5.84
C GLY A 200 -1.81 -3.18 5.22
N LEU A 201 -2.11 -2.31 4.28
CA LEU A 201 -3.36 -2.32 3.53
C LEU A 201 -3.10 -1.84 2.11
N ILE A 202 -3.57 -2.60 1.14
CA ILE A 202 -3.63 -2.19 -0.25
C ILE A 202 -5.04 -1.65 -0.52
N THR A 203 -5.15 -0.55 -1.24
CA THR A 203 -6.42 -0.01 -1.75
C THR A 203 -6.36 0.14 -3.27
N THR A 204 -7.43 -0.21 -3.96
CA THR A 204 -7.53 -0.07 -5.43
C THR A 204 -8.98 -0.12 -5.90
N ASP A 205 -9.28 0.56 -7.00
CA ASP A 205 -10.57 0.47 -7.70
C ASP A 205 -10.55 -0.54 -8.85
N ASP A 206 -9.40 -1.16 -9.12
CA ASP A 206 -9.25 -2.21 -10.12
C ASP A 206 -9.56 -3.59 -9.52
N ASP A 207 -10.68 -4.17 -9.91
CA ASP A 207 -11.15 -5.47 -9.42
C ASP A 207 -10.22 -6.62 -9.83
N GLU A 208 -9.58 -6.54 -11.01
CA GLU A 208 -8.66 -7.57 -11.49
C GLU A 208 -7.35 -7.52 -10.71
N LEU A 209 -6.79 -6.33 -10.50
CA LEU A 209 -5.61 -6.14 -9.66
C LEU A 209 -5.86 -6.60 -8.22
N ALA A 210 -7.02 -6.26 -7.66
CA ALA A 210 -7.41 -6.65 -6.31
C ALA A 210 -7.47 -8.18 -6.15
N GLU A 211 -8.07 -8.89 -7.11
CA GLU A 211 -8.14 -10.34 -7.09
C GLU A 211 -6.74 -10.97 -7.18
N LYS A 212 -5.87 -10.47 -8.06
CA LYS A 212 -4.48 -10.89 -8.14
C LYS A 212 -3.72 -10.64 -6.82
N CYS A 213 -3.94 -9.49 -6.20
CA CYS A 213 -3.35 -9.17 -4.88
C CYS A 213 -3.81 -10.17 -3.81
N ARG A 214 -5.10 -10.55 -3.78
CA ARG A 214 -5.61 -11.57 -2.84
C ARG A 214 -4.96 -12.92 -3.05
N VAL A 215 -4.73 -13.30 -4.30
CA VAL A 215 -4.05 -14.57 -4.64
C VAL A 215 -2.58 -14.53 -4.24
N VAL A 216 -1.85 -13.47 -4.59
CA VAL A 216 -0.44 -13.29 -4.22
C VAL A 216 -0.27 -13.30 -2.70
N ARG A 217 -1.11 -12.57 -1.97
CA ARG A 217 -1.13 -12.57 -0.50
C ARG A 217 -1.31 -13.97 0.09
N ASN A 218 -2.03 -14.85 -0.61
CA ASN A 218 -2.37 -16.20 -0.15
C ASN A 218 -1.57 -17.28 -0.89
N HIS A 219 -0.24 -17.14 -0.95
CA HIS A 219 0.67 -18.15 -1.52
C HIS A 219 0.39 -18.51 -2.99
N GLY A 220 -0.14 -17.58 -3.79
CA GLY A 220 -0.53 -17.87 -5.18
C GLY A 220 -1.71 -18.84 -5.29
N THR A 221 -2.52 -18.98 -4.23
CA THR A 221 -3.64 -19.92 -4.20
C THR A 221 -4.98 -19.21 -4.09
N LYS A 222 -5.99 -19.77 -4.75
CA LYS A 222 -7.40 -19.41 -4.59
C LYS A 222 -8.14 -20.58 -3.97
N ARG A 223 -9.07 -20.31 -3.07
CA ARG A 223 -9.93 -21.32 -2.47
C ARG A 223 -11.30 -21.27 -3.14
N ASN A 224 -11.63 -22.31 -3.90
CA ASN A 224 -12.95 -22.50 -4.48
C ASN A 224 -13.61 -23.72 -3.82
N ASP A 225 -14.82 -23.53 -3.28
CA ASP A 225 -15.64 -24.60 -2.66
C ASP A 225 -14.90 -25.45 -1.61
N GLY A 226 -13.95 -24.83 -0.90
CA GLY A 226 -13.16 -25.53 0.12
C GLY A 226 -11.88 -26.18 -0.37
N GLU A 227 -11.66 -26.26 -1.66
CA GLU A 227 -10.43 -26.81 -2.26
C GLU A 227 -9.46 -25.68 -2.65
N TYR A 228 -8.16 -25.93 -2.43
CA TYR A 228 -7.12 -25.03 -2.89
C TYR A 228 -6.83 -25.27 -4.36
N GLN A 229 -6.99 -24.23 -5.17
CA GLN A 229 -6.50 -24.19 -6.54
C GLN A 229 -5.22 -23.37 -6.57
N GLY A 230 -4.10 -23.99 -6.94
CA GLY A 230 -2.88 -23.27 -7.28
C GLY A 230 -3.12 -22.52 -8.59
N LEU A 231 -2.98 -21.21 -8.58
CA LEU A 231 -3.05 -20.39 -9.79
C LEU A 231 -1.62 -20.07 -10.18
N ASP A 232 -1.21 -20.53 -11.35
CA ASP A 232 0.11 -20.21 -11.90
C ASP A 232 0.09 -18.79 -12.46
N TYR A 233 0.42 -17.83 -11.61
CA TYR A 233 0.74 -16.46 -12.04
C TYR A 233 2.21 -16.32 -12.42
N GLY A 234 2.91 -17.43 -12.66
CA GLY A 234 4.35 -17.44 -12.93
C GLY A 234 5.19 -17.08 -11.71
N TYR A 235 4.60 -17.18 -10.52
CA TYR A 235 5.27 -16.98 -9.24
C TYR A 235 5.23 -18.26 -8.43
N THR A 236 6.38 -18.87 -8.23
CA THR A 236 6.58 -19.73 -7.09
C THR A 236 6.51 -18.83 -5.85
N CYS A 237 5.56 -19.11 -4.97
CA CYS A 237 5.38 -18.37 -3.74
C CYS A 237 6.53 -18.60 -2.78
N ASP A 238 7.62 -17.90 -2.97
CA ASP A 238 8.65 -17.71 -1.96
C ASP A 238 8.40 -16.43 -1.11
N MET A 239 7.13 -15.96 -1.07
CA MET A 239 6.76 -14.91 -0.15
C MET A 239 6.64 -15.50 1.24
N PRO A 240 7.49 -15.09 2.22
CA PRO A 240 7.31 -15.54 3.59
C PRO A 240 5.95 -15.07 4.10
N SER A 241 5.12 -16.02 4.53
CA SER A 241 3.88 -15.80 5.25
C SER A 241 4.19 -15.37 6.68
N THR A 242 4.76 -14.18 6.86
CA THR A 242 5.04 -13.65 8.21
C THR A 242 4.54 -12.24 8.31
#